data_324381fa862c3dc81e8e374e71ad1914
#
_entry.id   324381fa862c3dc81e8e374e71ad1914
#
_cell.length_a   1.000
_cell.length_b   1.000
_cell.length_c   1.000
_cell.angle_alpha   90.00
_cell.angle_beta   90.00
_cell.angle_gamma   90.00
#
_symmetry.space_group_name_H-M   'P 1'
#
loop_
_entity.id
_entity.type
_entity.pdbx_description
1 polymer ?
#
loop_
_entity_poly.entity_id
_entity_poly.type
_entity_poly.pdbx_seq_one_letter_code
_entity_poly.pdbx_strand_id
1 'polypeptide(L)'
;LELASLSGETIPTDIMPSGKKTLAFFKREPVGVVACITPFNFPLNLVAHKIAPALGAGNSVVLKPTPEAPMTAYMFAKLFVTSEYAVKD
;
A
#
# COMPACT_ATOMS: atom_id res chain seq x y z
N LEU A 1 5.02 -10.83 0.87
CA LEU A 1 6.42 -10.58 0.50
C LEU A 1 6.64 -9.13 0.04
N GLU A 2 5.75 -8.60 -0.79
CA GLU A 2 5.84 -7.20 -1.24
C GLU A 2 5.74 -6.20 -0.08
N LEU A 3 4.90 -6.47 0.90
CA LEU A 3 4.75 -5.60 2.06
C LEU A 3 6.02 -5.52 2.91
N ALA A 4 6.79 -6.59 2.99
CA ALA A 4 8.03 -6.62 3.73
C ALA A 4 9.12 -5.71 3.13
N SER A 5 9.06 -5.42 1.82
CA SER A 5 10.03 -4.57 1.14
C SER A 5 9.69 -3.08 1.16
N LEU A 6 8.54 -2.69 1.78
CA LEU A 6 8.09 -1.29 1.79
C LEU A 6 8.84 -0.39 2.77
N SER A 7 9.58 -0.95 3.72
CA SER A 7 10.21 -0.15 4.80
C SER A 7 11.37 0.73 4.33
N GLY A 8 12.10 0.30 3.32
CA GLY A 8 13.25 1.04 2.79
C GLY A 8 14.50 0.19 2.69
N GLU A 9 15.58 0.77 2.22
CA GLU A 9 16.85 0.09 1.96
C GLU A 9 18.04 1.01 2.22
N THR A 10 19.20 0.40 2.51
CA THR A 10 20.46 1.12 2.45
C THR A 10 20.94 1.26 1.00
N ILE A 11 21.57 2.39 0.71
CA ILE A 11 22.12 2.68 -0.62
C ILE A 11 23.62 2.44 -0.57
N PRO A 12 24.19 1.56 -1.43
CA PRO A 12 25.63 1.36 -1.47
C PRO A 12 26.31 2.58 -2.12
N THR A 13 27.03 3.34 -1.32
CA THR A 13 27.74 4.55 -1.76
C THR A 13 29.24 4.32 -2.03
N ASP A 14 29.78 3.18 -1.62
CA ASP A 14 31.18 2.82 -1.77
C ASP A 14 31.59 2.39 -3.19
N ILE A 15 30.64 2.33 -4.11
CA ILE A 15 30.88 2.08 -5.53
C ILE A 15 31.74 3.19 -6.15
N MET A 16 31.60 4.41 -5.65
CA MET A 16 32.41 5.56 -6.09
C MET A 16 33.37 6.00 -5.00
N PRO A 17 34.63 6.38 -5.34
CA PRO A 17 35.61 6.79 -4.34
C PRO A 17 35.16 7.94 -3.45
N SER A 18 34.36 8.87 -3.95
CA SER A 18 33.80 9.99 -3.19
C SER A 18 32.77 9.56 -2.15
N GLY A 19 32.19 8.35 -2.29
CA GLY A 19 31.16 7.83 -1.39
C GLY A 19 31.67 6.85 -0.32
N LYS A 20 32.98 6.56 -0.26
CA LYS A 20 33.52 5.51 0.63
C LYS A 20 33.29 5.74 2.12
N LYS A 21 33.14 6.96 2.58
CA LYS A 21 32.88 7.32 3.97
C LYS A 21 31.47 7.83 4.20
N THR A 22 30.57 7.56 3.25
CA THR A 22 29.20 8.04 3.28
C THR A 22 28.26 6.88 3.60
N LEU A 23 27.37 7.09 4.57
CA LEU A 23 26.23 6.21 4.82
C LEU A 23 24.99 6.82 4.19
N ALA A 24 24.34 6.08 3.30
CA ALA A 24 23.11 6.52 2.67
C ALA A 24 22.05 5.44 2.78
N PHE A 25 20.81 5.85 3.06
CA PHE A 25 19.65 4.98 3.08
C PHE A 25 18.41 5.80 2.75
N PHE A 26 17.36 5.11 2.32
CA PHE A 26 16.05 5.74 2.22
C PHE A 26 15.05 4.98 3.08
N LYS A 27 14.04 5.67 3.53
CA LYS A 27 12.92 5.12 4.29
C LYS A 27 11.61 5.49 3.60
N ARG A 28 10.69 4.56 3.52
CA ARG A 28 9.35 4.82 3.00
C ARG A 28 8.43 5.21 4.15
N GLU A 29 7.65 6.23 3.93
CA GLU A 29 6.67 6.71 4.90
C GLU A 29 5.28 6.78 4.26
N PRO A 30 4.20 6.63 5.05
CA PRO A 30 2.85 6.79 4.51
C PRO A 30 2.63 8.21 3.97
N VAL A 31 1.91 8.30 2.85
CA VAL A 31 1.53 9.60 2.27
C VAL A 31 0.26 10.18 2.91
N GLY A 32 -0.47 9.37 3.69
CA GLY A 32 -1.69 9.77 4.36
C GLY A 32 -2.92 9.06 3.81
N VAL A 33 -3.75 9.73 3.04
CA VAL A 33 -4.97 9.17 2.47
C VAL A 33 -4.79 8.89 0.98
N VAL A 34 -5.09 7.67 0.57
CA VAL A 34 -4.95 7.20 -0.82
C VAL A 34 -6.33 6.94 -1.41
N ALA A 35 -6.62 7.55 -2.54
CA ALA A 35 -7.82 7.27 -3.30
C ALA A 35 -7.59 6.06 -4.22
N CYS A 36 -8.40 5.02 -4.07
CA CYS A 36 -8.33 3.81 -4.87
C CYS A 36 -9.55 3.72 -5.78
N ILE A 37 -9.34 3.91 -7.07
CA ILE A 37 -10.37 3.83 -8.11
C ILE A 37 -10.11 2.57 -8.93
N THR A 38 -11.09 1.68 -9.03
CA THR A 38 -10.89 0.37 -9.62
C THR A 38 -11.79 0.14 -10.85
N PRO A 39 -11.26 -0.55 -11.89
CA PRO A 39 -12.05 -0.98 -13.03
C PRO A 39 -12.83 -2.27 -12.73
N PHE A 40 -13.61 -2.74 -13.73
CA PHE A 40 -14.53 -3.87 -13.56
C PHE A 40 -13.91 -5.25 -13.85
N ASN A 41 -12.84 -5.30 -14.63
CA ASN A 41 -12.34 -6.52 -15.30
C ASN A 41 -11.54 -7.48 -14.42
N PHE A 42 -11.35 -7.23 -13.18
CA PHE A 42 -10.85 -8.16 -12.15
C PHE A 42 -11.30 -7.60 -10.81
N PRO A 43 -12.56 -7.80 -10.44
CA PRO A 43 -13.19 -7.00 -9.38
C PRO A 43 -12.56 -7.16 -8.00
N LEU A 44 -12.00 -8.32 -7.68
CA LEU A 44 -11.30 -8.51 -6.40
C LEU A 44 -9.81 -8.20 -6.52
N ASN A 45 -9.15 -8.69 -7.56
CA ASN A 45 -7.71 -8.60 -7.73
C ASN A 45 -7.23 -7.14 -7.82
N LEU A 46 -7.89 -6.33 -8.64
CA LEU A 46 -7.48 -4.93 -8.84
C LEU A 46 -7.79 -4.06 -7.61
N VAL A 47 -8.81 -4.39 -6.84
CA VAL A 47 -9.07 -3.77 -5.54
C VAL A 47 -7.96 -4.13 -4.55
N ALA A 48 -7.63 -5.41 -4.44
CA ALA A 48 -6.59 -5.90 -3.54
C ALA A 48 -5.22 -5.32 -3.86
N HIS A 49 -4.86 -5.21 -5.14
CA HIS A 49 -3.58 -4.62 -5.58
C HIS A 49 -3.41 -3.15 -5.18
N LYS A 50 -4.49 -2.44 -4.97
CA LYS A 50 -4.45 -1.03 -4.54
C LYS A 50 -4.53 -0.89 -3.03
N ILE A 51 -5.46 -1.60 -2.40
CA ILE A 51 -5.74 -1.46 -0.97
C ILE A 51 -4.65 -2.09 -0.10
N ALA A 52 -4.23 -3.31 -0.44
CA ALA A 52 -3.29 -4.04 0.41
C ALA A 52 -1.94 -3.33 0.59
N PRO A 53 -1.26 -2.88 -0.48
CA PRO A 53 -0.01 -2.13 -0.31
C PRO A 53 -0.22 -0.78 0.39
N ALA A 54 -1.33 -0.08 0.10
CA ALA A 54 -1.61 1.21 0.73
C ALA A 54 -1.79 1.09 2.24
N LEU A 55 -2.60 0.13 2.69
CA LEU A 55 -2.79 -0.15 4.11
C LEU A 55 -1.52 -0.72 4.76
N GLY A 56 -0.82 -1.62 4.06
CA GLY A 56 0.43 -2.19 4.55
C GLY A 56 1.53 -1.16 4.77
N ALA A 57 1.52 -0.08 4.01
CA ALA A 57 2.44 1.04 4.19
C ALA A 57 1.98 2.05 5.26
N GLY A 58 0.83 1.84 5.88
CA GLY A 58 0.31 2.70 6.95
C GLY A 58 -0.60 3.83 6.49
N ASN A 59 -1.11 3.77 5.26
CA ASN A 59 -2.03 4.79 4.74
C ASN A 59 -3.49 4.46 5.07
N SER A 60 -4.32 5.50 5.10
CA SER A 60 -5.77 5.36 5.01
C SER A 60 -6.20 5.28 3.55
N VAL A 61 -7.33 4.64 3.29
CA VAL A 61 -7.80 4.41 1.92
C VAL A 61 -9.25 4.86 1.76
N VAL A 62 -9.52 5.54 0.66
CA VAL A 62 -10.88 5.79 0.18
C VAL A 62 -11.05 4.98 -1.11
N LEU A 63 -11.94 4.00 -1.07
CA LEU A 63 -12.20 3.12 -2.20
C LEU A 63 -13.43 3.56 -2.97
N LYS A 64 -13.25 3.79 -4.27
CA LYS A 64 -14.36 3.95 -5.21
C LYS A 64 -14.45 2.69 -6.06
N PRO A 65 -15.40 1.78 -5.78
CA PRO A 65 -15.55 0.57 -6.57
C PRO A 65 -16.15 0.86 -7.95
N THR A 66 -15.96 -0.09 -8.86
CA THR A 66 -16.61 -0.02 -10.17
C THR A 66 -18.12 -0.17 -10.05
N PRO A 67 -18.92 0.63 -10.77
CA PRO A 67 -20.38 0.46 -10.75
C PRO A 67 -20.87 -0.85 -11.36
N GLU A 68 -20.07 -1.51 -12.19
CA GLU A 68 -20.41 -2.79 -12.80
C GLU A 68 -20.28 -4.00 -11.84
N ALA A 69 -19.43 -3.90 -10.81
CA ALA A 69 -19.21 -5.00 -9.87
C ALA A 69 -18.91 -4.46 -8.45
N PRO A 70 -19.83 -3.75 -7.80
CA PRO A 70 -19.55 -3.10 -6.53
C PRO A 70 -19.53 -4.05 -5.33
N MET A 71 -20.23 -5.18 -5.39
CA MET A 71 -20.40 -6.08 -4.26
C MET A 71 -19.10 -6.75 -3.80
N THR A 72 -18.24 -7.14 -4.75
CA THR A 72 -16.96 -7.76 -4.42
C THR A 72 -16.06 -6.79 -3.65
N ALA A 73 -15.97 -5.55 -4.09
CA ALA A 73 -15.20 -4.51 -3.42
C ALA A 73 -15.78 -4.17 -2.05
N TYR A 74 -17.09 -4.11 -1.93
CA TYR A 74 -17.78 -3.87 -0.66
C TYR A 74 -17.50 -4.98 0.36
N MET A 75 -17.62 -6.24 -0.05
CA MET A 75 -17.34 -7.38 0.83
C MET A 75 -15.88 -7.41 1.27
N PHE A 76 -14.96 -7.11 0.36
CA PHE A 76 -13.53 -7.02 0.67
C PHE A 76 -13.25 -5.90 1.68
N ALA A 77 -13.80 -4.72 1.47
CA ALA A 77 -13.64 -3.60 2.39
C ALA A 77 -14.21 -3.89 3.77
N LYS A 78 -15.34 -4.59 3.81
CA LYS A 78 -15.99 -5.00 5.06
C LYS A 78 -15.10 -5.88 5.93
N LEU A 79 -14.26 -6.72 5.35
CA LEU A 79 -13.31 -7.54 6.10
C LEU A 79 -12.33 -6.68 6.91
N PHE A 80 -11.88 -5.57 6.37
CA PHE A 80 -10.99 -4.65 7.10
C PHE A 80 -11.70 -3.93 8.24
N VAL A 81 -12.95 -3.52 8.04
CA VAL A 81 -13.74 -2.82 9.06
C VAL A 81 -14.06 -3.73 10.25
N THR A 82 -14.30 -5.03 9.99
CA THR A 82 -14.66 -6.01 11.03
C THR A 82 -13.45 -6.75 11.61
N SER A 83 -12.25 -6.56 11.08
CA SER A 83 -11.04 -7.21 11.56
C SER A 83 -10.51 -6.54 12.83
N GLU A 84 -9.74 -7.28 13.63
CA GLU A 84 -9.04 -6.76 14.81
C GLU A 84 -8.04 -5.64 14.49
N TYR A 85 -7.62 -5.56 13.22
CA TYR A 85 -6.68 -4.57 12.74
C TYR A 85 -7.34 -3.31 12.20
N ALA A 86 -8.68 -3.25 12.21
CA ALA A 86 -9.37 -2.02 11.85
C ALA A 86 -9.08 -0.96 12.89
N VAL A 87 -8.58 0.19 12.45
CA VAL A 87 -8.41 1.33 13.34
C VAL A 87 -9.81 1.78 13.73
N LYS A 88 -10.09 1.68 15.01
CA LYS A 88 -11.33 2.24 15.56
C LYS A 88 -11.10 3.71 15.77
N ASP A 89 -11.78 4.52 15.01
CA ASP A 89 -11.86 5.94 15.25
C ASP A 89 -12.65 6.25 16.52
#